data_8db8527e2a5ad74f1d9858ce61e03d77
#
_entry.id   8db8527e2a5ad74f1d9858ce61e03d77
#
_cell.length_a   1.000
_cell.length_b   1.000
_cell.length_c   1.000
_cell.angle_alpha   90.00
_cell.angle_beta   90.00
_cell.angle_gamma   90.00
#
_symmetry.space_group_name_H-M   'P 1'
#
loop_
_entity.id
_entity.type
_entity.pdbx_description
1 polymer ?
#
loop_
_entity_poly.entity_id
_entity_poly.type
_entity_poly.pdbx_seq_one_letter_code
_entity_poly.pdbx_strand_id
1 'polypeptide(L)' 'MRIMKCDRCGALDKESRFVTFRADHDASWRLDLCVECSAWLRKVLEDREETE' A
#
# COMPACT_ATOMS: atom_id res chain seq x y z
N MET A 1 -19.24 0.02 -8.62
CA MET A 1 -17.82 -0.23 -8.67
C MET A 1 -17.08 0.95 -8.11
N ARG A 2 -16.10 0.72 -7.29
CA ARG A 2 -15.40 1.82 -6.66
C ARG A 2 -14.07 2.05 -7.31
N ILE A 3 -13.72 3.30 -7.48
CA ILE A 3 -12.44 3.69 -8.04
C ILE A 3 -11.58 4.22 -6.90
N MET A 4 -10.37 3.72 -6.77
CA MET A 4 -9.49 4.15 -5.71
C MET A 4 -8.28 4.84 -6.31
N LYS A 5 -7.62 5.63 -5.49
CA LYS A 5 -6.46 6.37 -5.95
C LYS A 5 -5.26 5.94 -5.14
N CYS A 6 -4.17 5.67 -5.81
CA CYS A 6 -2.94 5.28 -5.14
C CYS A 6 -2.36 6.47 -4.39
N ASP A 7 -2.00 6.26 -3.13
CA ASP A 7 -1.46 7.34 -2.34
C ASP A 7 -0.03 7.69 -2.71
N ARG A 8 0.62 6.86 -3.47
CA ARG A 8 1.99 7.13 -3.84
C ARG A 8 2.12 7.67 -5.25
N CYS A 9 1.60 6.98 -6.24
CA CYS A 9 1.76 7.43 -7.61
C CYS A 9 0.54 8.15 -8.16
N GLY A 10 -0.56 8.07 -7.47
CA GLY A 10 -1.76 8.79 -7.92
C GLY A 10 -2.57 8.08 -8.98
N ALA A 11 -2.25 6.82 -9.25
CA ALA A 11 -2.97 6.10 -10.29
C ALA A 11 -4.39 5.79 -9.84
N LEU A 12 -5.32 5.80 -10.76
CA LEU A 12 -6.70 5.49 -10.45
C LEU A 12 -7.05 4.14 -11.08
N ASP A 13 -7.71 3.31 -10.29
CA ASP A 13 -8.09 2.00 -10.79
C ASP A 13 -9.17 1.42 -9.88
N LYS A 14 -9.68 0.25 -10.21
CA LYS A 14 -10.71 -0.34 -9.40
C LYS A 14 -10.13 -0.88 -8.11
N GLU A 15 -10.99 -0.99 -7.13
CA GLU A 15 -10.56 -1.39 -5.81
C GLU A 15 -9.80 -2.70 -5.78
N SER A 16 -10.18 -3.65 -6.61
CA SER A 16 -9.53 -4.95 -6.58
C SER A 16 -8.07 -4.90 -7.01
N ARG A 17 -7.63 -3.81 -7.57
CA ARG A 17 -6.23 -3.70 -7.98
C ARG A 17 -5.41 -2.94 -6.95
N PHE A 18 -5.93 -2.74 -5.77
CA PHE A 18 -5.22 -2.00 -4.74
C PHE A 18 -4.98 -2.86 -3.51
N VAL A 19 -3.92 -2.55 -2.79
CA VAL A 19 -3.59 -3.23 -1.56
C VAL A 19 -3.66 -2.19 -0.46
N THR A 20 -4.35 -2.50 0.61
CA THR A 20 -4.51 -1.58 1.72
C THR A 20 -3.60 -1.96 2.87
N PHE A 21 -2.84 -1.00 3.36
CA PHE A 21 -1.99 -1.20 4.52
C PHE A 21 -2.57 -0.40 5.68
N ARG A 22 -2.58 -1.00 6.85
CA ARG A 22 -3.15 -0.34 8.02
C ARG A 22 -2.26 -0.52 9.21
N ALA A 23 -2.43 0.34 10.20
CA ALA A 23 -1.70 0.21 11.44
C ALA A 23 -2.19 -1.04 12.17
N ASP A 24 -1.28 -1.73 12.82
CA ASP A 24 -1.65 -2.94 13.48
C ASP A 24 -2.58 -2.77 14.64
N HIS A 25 -2.32 -1.83 15.48
CA HIS A 25 -3.05 -1.73 16.69
C HIS A 25 -4.31 -0.92 16.62
N ASP A 26 -4.24 0.27 16.23
CA ASP A 26 -5.43 1.10 16.28
C ASP A 26 -5.98 1.43 14.92
N ALA A 27 -5.32 1.06 13.87
CA ALA A 27 -5.80 1.32 12.53
C ALA A 27 -6.22 2.75 12.33
N SER A 28 -5.52 3.66 13.00
CA SER A 28 -5.88 5.05 12.88
C SER A 28 -5.50 5.62 11.53
N TRP A 29 -4.68 4.95 10.75
CA TRP A 29 -4.35 5.41 9.42
C TRP A 29 -4.42 4.25 8.43
N ARG A 30 -4.57 4.59 7.18
CA ARG A 30 -4.68 3.59 6.15
C ARG A 30 -3.98 4.11 4.90
N LEU A 31 -3.31 3.24 4.19
CA LEU A 31 -2.58 3.61 3.00
C LEU A 31 -3.00 2.68 1.88
N ASP A 32 -3.50 3.24 0.79
CA ASP A 32 -3.93 2.45 -0.34
C ASP A 32 -2.92 2.59 -1.46
N LEU A 33 -2.35 1.49 -1.88
CA LEU A 33 -1.34 1.52 -2.93
C LEU A 33 -1.74 0.57 -4.05
N CYS A 34 -1.44 0.94 -5.28
CA CYS A 34 -1.72 0.08 -6.40
C CYS A 34 -0.77 -1.12 -6.34
N VAL A 35 -1.02 -2.11 -7.19
CA VAL A 35 -0.25 -3.33 -7.16
C VAL A 35 1.24 -3.07 -7.28
N GLU A 36 1.60 -2.18 -8.18
CA GLU A 36 3.01 -1.88 -8.38
C GLU A 36 3.64 -1.19 -7.20
N CYS A 37 2.94 -0.22 -6.63
CA CYS A 37 3.49 0.49 -5.48
C CYS A 37 3.52 -0.42 -4.25
N SER A 38 2.55 -1.32 -4.13
CA SER A 38 2.55 -2.20 -3.00
C SER A 38 3.73 -3.18 -3.08
N ALA A 39 4.08 -3.60 -4.28
CA ALA A 39 5.23 -4.47 -4.44
C ALA A 39 6.50 -3.73 -4.06
N TRP A 40 6.59 -2.45 -4.46
CA TRP A 40 7.74 -1.65 -4.09
C TRP A 40 7.85 -1.53 -2.57
N LEU A 41 6.74 -1.29 -1.89
CA LEU A 41 6.77 -1.13 -0.46
C LEU A 41 7.19 -2.42 0.23
N ARG A 42 6.69 -3.54 -0.24
CA ARG A 42 7.09 -4.80 0.33
C ARG A 42 8.57 -5.02 0.22
N LYS A 43 9.15 -4.66 -0.91
CA LYS A 43 10.56 -4.83 -1.10
C LYS A 43 11.34 -3.95 -0.15
N VAL A 44 10.90 -2.73 0.05
CA VAL A 44 11.56 -1.82 0.96
C VAL A 44 11.50 -2.35 2.39
N LEU A 45 10.37 -2.90 2.78
CA LEU A 45 10.25 -3.42 4.12
C LEU A 45 11.13 -4.64 4.33
N GLU A 46 11.28 -5.46 3.33
CA GLU A 46 12.13 -6.60 3.45
C GLU A 46 13.57 -6.20 3.62
N ASP A 47 13.99 -5.17 2.90
CA ASP A 47 15.32 -4.68 3.03
C ASP A 47 15.57 -4.14 4.40
N ARG A 48 14.62 -3.48 5.01
CA ARG A 48 14.81 -2.90 6.31
C ARG A 48 14.90 -3.91 7.40
N GLU A 49 14.25 -5.05 7.23
CA GLU A 49 14.27 -6.01 8.23
C GLU A 49 15.60 -6.53 8.55
N GLU A 50 16.48 -6.54 7.64
CA GLU A 50 17.72 -7.04 7.88
C GLU A 50 18.55 -6.32 8.81
N THR A 51 18.32 -5.08 9.02
CA THR A 51 19.10 -4.30 9.86
C THR A 51 19.01 -4.63 11.25
N GLU A 52 18.20 -5.43 11.65
CA GLU A 52 18.09 -5.73 12.98
C GLU A 52 19.13 -6.55 13.53
#